data_f896035aef697178c7187dc58bee291b
#
_entry.id   f896035aef697178c7187dc58bee291b
#
_cell.length_a   1.000
_cell.length_b   1.000
_cell.length_c   1.000
_cell.angle_alpha   90.00
_cell.angle_beta   90.00
_cell.angle_gamma   90.00
#
_symmetry.space_group_name_H-M   'P 1'
#
loop_
_entity.id
_entity.type
_entity.pdbx_description
1 polymer ?
#
loop_
_entity_poly.entity_id
_entity_poly.type
_entity_poly.pdbx_seq_one_letter_code
_entity_poly.pdbx_strand_id
1 'polypeptide(L)'
;LAVAEAAQGITRDLGYPPPKARTRGQAWRQDIREVLRSVPDIARAAAAAVRLAGRNTDDFSSSAARSAPAATLHGSQRVTIPALAVFIDEAQWDRRAESLGGTSNSLFAGIAARLGHIIGRVDDAEQVKLSFPVSERTEGDTRANALTAMMLTVDPAGVAESLAGVRAEIKRGLTALSATRNELLAPLPLTPLVPQRLARKLEGLALGSGSPVGCSNLGALDPAVNRPDGTDADYFWMRQMESQITPDILNLLGGTLYLASGRLHGQVFLAASGWEADCANSTRRLAEQVTRALEDFGLSGTREATLTSP
;
A
#
# COMPACT_ATOMS: atom_id res chain seq x y z
N LEU A 1 7.10 0.83 -15.08
CA LEU A 1 8.25 0.98 -15.99
C LEU A 1 8.59 -0.36 -16.67
N ALA A 2 8.90 -1.44 -15.92
CA ALA A 2 9.29 -2.73 -16.51
C ALA A 2 8.24 -3.30 -17.48
N VAL A 3 6.94 -3.18 -17.17
CA VAL A 3 5.86 -3.63 -18.07
C VAL A 3 5.83 -2.80 -19.35
N ALA A 4 5.95 -1.47 -19.24
CA ALA A 4 5.98 -0.59 -20.40
C ALA A 4 7.20 -0.85 -21.29
N GLU A 5 8.37 -1.03 -20.70
CA GLU A 5 9.60 -1.38 -21.42
C GLU A 5 9.48 -2.72 -22.13
N ALA A 6 8.95 -3.75 -21.45
CA ALA A 6 8.73 -5.06 -22.05
C ALA A 6 7.74 -5.01 -23.24
N ALA A 7 6.65 -4.24 -23.09
CA ALA A 7 5.67 -4.03 -24.16
C ALA A 7 6.26 -3.28 -25.37
N GLN A 8 7.25 -2.45 -25.16
CA GLN A 8 8.01 -1.74 -26.24
C GLN A 8 9.16 -2.57 -26.81
N GLY A 9 9.38 -3.80 -26.31
CA GLY A 9 10.50 -4.63 -26.71
C GLY A 9 11.86 -4.15 -26.20
N ILE A 10 11.86 -3.25 -25.21
CA ILE A 10 13.09 -2.75 -24.60
C ILE A 10 13.64 -3.80 -23.64
N THR A 11 14.85 -4.26 -23.90
CA THR A 11 15.59 -5.15 -23.00
C THR A 11 16.70 -4.37 -22.31
N ARG A 12 16.82 -4.51 -20.99
CA ARG A 12 17.91 -3.94 -20.21
C ARG A 12 18.80 -5.05 -19.67
N ASP A 13 20.11 -4.91 -19.88
CA ASP A 13 21.07 -5.71 -19.11
C ASP A 13 21.13 -5.11 -17.70
N LEU A 14 20.56 -5.83 -16.74
CA LEU A 14 20.58 -5.44 -15.33
C LEU A 14 21.88 -5.84 -14.63
N GLY A 15 22.85 -6.41 -15.36
CA GLY A 15 24.13 -6.83 -14.80
C GLY A 15 24.02 -7.98 -13.79
N TYR A 16 22.92 -8.72 -13.78
CA TYR A 16 22.80 -9.89 -12.92
C TYR A 16 23.76 -11.00 -13.40
N PRO A 17 24.58 -11.56 -12.52
CA PRO A 17 25.44 -12.65 -12.90
C PRO A 17 24.61 -13.87 -13.31
N PRO A 18 25.05 -14.65 -14.30
CA PRO A 18 24.34 -15.84 -14.72
C PRO A 18 24.19 -16.85 -13.56
N PRO A 19 23.18 -17.72 -13.60
CA PRO A 19 23.01 -18.77 -12.60
C PRO A 19 24.32 -19.58 -12.42
N LYS A 20 24.71 -19.82 -11.17
CA LYS A 20 25.94 -20.52 -10.79
C LYS A 20 27.26 -19.80 -11.18
N ALA A 21 27.22 -18.50 -11.43
CA ALA A 21 28.42 -17.70 -11.73
C ALA A 21 29.47 -17.69 -10.59
N ARG A 22 29.08 -18.12 -9.38
CA ARG A 22 29.97 -18.18 -8.21
C ARG A 22 30.05 -19.59 -7.64
N THR A 23 31.25 -19.98 -7.21
CA THR A 23 31.42 -21.17 -6.39
C THR A 23 30.87 -20.92 -4.98
N ARG A 24 30.54 -21.99 -4.24
CA ARG A 24 30.04 -21.88 -2.85
C ARG A 24 31.04 -21.10 -1.96
N GLY A 25 32.35 -21.32 -2.15
CA GLY A 25 33.37 -20.61 -1.38
C GLY A 25 33.46 -19.12 -1.72
N GLN A 26 33.25 -18.75 -2.98
CA GLN A 26 33.21 -17.35 -3.40
C GLN A 26 31.96 -16.66 -2.85
N ALA A 27 30.80 -17.30 -2.91
CA ALA A 27 29.57 -16.80 -2.34
C ALA A 27 29.74 -16.55 -0.83
N TRP A 28 30.24 -17.54 -0.09
CA TRP A 28 30.45 -17.43 1.36
C TRP A 28 31.40 -16.29 1.76
N ARG A 29 32.51 -16.13 1.03
CA ARG A 29 33.46 -15.01 1.26
C ARG A 29 32.81 -13.65 1.00
N GLN A 30 31.97 -13.56 -0.03
CA GLN A 30 31.27 -12.32 -0.36
C GLN A 30 30.21 -12.01 0.68
N ASP A 31 29.41 -13.01 1.10
CA ASP A 31 28.39 -12.85 2.14
C ASP A 31 29.01 -12.37 3.47
N ILE A 32 30.13 -12.97 3.89
CA ILE A 32 30.86 -12.51 5.08
C ILE A 32 31.30 -11.05 4.91
N ARG A 33 31.87 -10.71 3.76
CA ARG A 33 32.32 -9.32 3.51
C ARG A 33 31.15 -8.34 3.56
N GLU A 34 30.00 -8.71 3.02
CA GLU A 34 28.79 -7.88 3.05
C GLU A 34 28.22 -7.77 4.47
N VAL A 35 28.20 -8.85 5.23
CA VAL A 35 27.81 -8.83 6.65
C VAL A 35 28.72 -7.90 7.46
N LEU A 36 30.04 -8.01 7.28
CA LEU A 36 31.00 -7.13 7.98
C LEU A 36 30.82 -5.65 7.59
N ARG A 37 30.52 -5.37 6.33
CA ARG A 37 30.21 -4.01 5.87
C ARG A 37 28.90 -3.47 6.43
N SER A 38 27.95 -4.36 6.70
CA SER A 38 26.64 -3.99 7.26
C SER A 38 26.67 -3.75 8.78
N VAL A 39 27.77 -4.11 9.48
CA VAL A 39 27.87 -3.94 10.94
C VAL A 39 27.59 -2.50 11.40
N PRO A 40 28.11 -1.44 10.75
CA PRO A 40 27.81 -0.07 11.16
C PRO A 40 26.31 0.28 10.96
N ASP A 41 25.68 -0.27 9.91
CA ASP A 41 24.26 -0.06 9.64
C ASP A 41 23.40 -0.79 10.65
N ILE A 42 23.76 -2.01 11.02
CA ILE A 42 23.13 -2.80 12.07
C ILE A 42 23.24 -2.08 13.42
N ALA A 43 24.40 -1.52 13.76
CA ALA A 43 24.56 -0.76 15.01
C ALA A 43 23.71 0.51 15.02
N ARG A 44 23.63 1.24 13.91
CA ARG A 44 22.74 2.41 13.77
C ARG A 44 21.26 2.02 13.86
N ALA A 45 20.88 0.90 13.24
CA ALA A 45 19.54 0.37 13.30
C ALA A 45 19.14 -0.06 14.74
N ALA A 46 20.07 -0.68 15.48
CA ALA A 46 19.85 -1.03 16.89
C ALA A 46 19.64 0.22 17.76
N ALA A 47 20.47 1.24 17.57
CA ALA A 47 20.31 2.52 18.28
C ALA A 47 18.99 3.23 17.91
N ALA A 48 18.55 3.14 16.67
CA ALA A 48 17.24 3.66 16.22
C ALA A 48 16.08 2.89 16.85
N ALA A 49 16.16 1.55 16.90
CA ALA A 49 15.14 0.71 17.53
C ALA A 49 14.97 1.01 19.03
N VAL A 50 16.07 1.20 19.76
CA VAL A 50 16.05 1.58 21.18
C VAL A 50 15.40 2.97 21.35
N ARG A 51 15.73 3.93 20.49
CA ARG A 51 15.12 5.29 20.54
C ARG A 51 13.62 5.25 20.25
N LEU A 52 13.20 4.46 19.27
CA LEU A 52 11.77 4.28 18.95
C LEU A 52 11.01 3.64 20.13
N ALA A 53 11.58 2.59 20.72
CA ALA A 53 10.99 1.92 21.88
C ALA A 53 10.85 2.88 23.08
N GLY A 54 11.82 3.77 23.30
CA GLY A 54 11.77 4.77 24.36
C GLY A 54 10.79 5.91 24.14
N ARG A 55 10.39 6.20 22.88
CA ARG A 55 9.43 7.27 22.56
C ARG A 55 7.97 6.80 22.56
N ASN A 56 7.73 5.51 22.35
CA ASN A 56 6.39 4.94 22.14
C ASN A 56 5.97 3.98 23.25
N THR A 57 6.43 4.18 24.50
CA THR A 57 6.11 3.29 25.63
C THR A 57 4.60 3.18 25.90
N ASP A 58 3.85 4.24 25.67
CA ASP A 58 2.39 4.28 25.94
C ASP A 58 1.60 3.61 24.79
N ASP A 59 2.02 3.79 23.54
CA ASP A 59 1.43 3.12 22.37
C ASP A 59 1.80 1.61 22.35
N PHE A 60 3.00 1.26 22.79
CA PHE A 60 3.44 -0.14 22.91
C PHE A 60 2.63 -0.91 23.95
N SER A 61 2.32 -0.30 25.09
CA SER A 61 1.55 -0.94 26.15
C SER A 61 0.08 -1.15 25.76
N SER A 62 -0.53 -0.20 25.08
CA SER A 62 -1.91 -0.30 24.58
C SER A 62 -2.07 -1.30 23.42
N SER A 63 -1.07 -1.40 22.56
CA SER A 63 -1.05 -2.37 21.46
C SER A 63 -0.77 -3.79 21.94
N ALA A 64 0.10 -3.97 22.95
CA ALA A 64 0.38 -5.28 23.55
C ALA A 64 -0.86 -5.87 24.25
N ALA A 65 -1.73 -5.03 24.81
CA ALA A 65 -2.97 -5.47 25.46
C ALA A 65 -4.03 -5.96 24.45
N ARG A 66 -3.92 -5.57 23.18
CA ARG A 66 -4.82 -6.00 22.08
C ARG A 66 -4.23 -7.14 21.22
N SER A 67 -3.00 -7.57 21.47
CA SER A 67 -2.42 -8.71 20.77
C SER A 67 -3.19 -9.96 21.17
N ALA A 68 -4.10 -10.41 20.32
CA ALA A 68 -4.75 -11.70 20.47
C ALA A 68 -3.68 -12.80 20.60
N PRO A 69 -3.92 -13.84 21.43
CA PRO A 69 -3.01 -14.97 21.54
C PRO A 69 -2.80 -15.54 20.13
N ALA A 70 -1.54 -15.93 19.83
CA ALA A 70 -1.19 -16.55 18.57
C ALA A 70 -2.14 -17.72 18.30
N ALA A 71 -3.21 -17.46 17.57
CA ALA A 71 -4.13 -18.49 17.12
C ALA A 71 -3.29 -19.46 16.31
N THR A 72 -3.34 -20.72 16.67
CA THR A 72 -2.78 -21.79 15.87
C THR A 72 -3.55 -21.80 14.55
N LEU A 73 -2.95 -21.20 13.52
CA LEU A 73 -3.53 -21.12 12.18
C LEU A 73 -3.60 -22.54 11.62
N HIS A 74 -4.70 -23.24 11.89
CA HIS A 74 -4.94 -24.59 11.40
C HIS A 74 -5.69 -24.48 10.07
N GLY A 75 -4.94 -24.66 8.97
CA GLY A 75 -5.45 -25.25 7.74
C GLY A 75 -6.70 -24.65 7.08
N SER A 76 -7.00 -23.37 7.28
CA SER A 76 -8.12 -22.75 6.58
C SER A 76 -7.80 -22.61 5.07
N GLN A 77 -8.80 -22.85 4.25
CA GLN A 77 -8.69 -22.74 2.79
C GLN A 77 -8.29 -21.31 2.41
N ARG A 78 -7.39 -21.18 1.44
CA ARG A 78 -7.00 -19.89 0.87
C ARG A 78 -8.21 -19.18 0.27
N VAL A 79 -8.23 -17.86 0.39
CA VAL A 79 -9.30 -17.04 -0.17
C VAL A 79 -8.75 -16.02 -1.15
N THR A 80 -9.59 -15.64 -2.09
CA THR A 80 -9.33 -14.49 -2.94
C THR A 80 -10.04 -13.28 -2.33
N ILE A 81 -9.27 -12.22 -2.05
CA ILE A 81 -9.84 -10.97 -1.55
C ILE A 81 -10.71 -10.37 -2.65
N PRO A 82 -11.97 -10.00 -2.36
CA PRO A 82 -12.82 -9.29 -3.30
C PRO A 82 -12.15 -8.05 -3.87
N ALA A 83 -12.24 -7.86 -5.18
CA ALA A 83 -11.64 -6.72 -5.85
C ALA A 83 -12.48 -6.30 -7.07
N LEU A 84 -12.44 -5.01 -7.36
CA LEU A 84 -13.04 -4.42 -8.56
C LEU A 84 -12.29 -3.16 -8.96
N ALA A 85 -12.55 -2.68 -10.19
CA ALA A 85 -12.13 -1.36 -10.64
C ALA A 85 -13.32 -0.57 -11.17
N VAL A 86 -13.25 0.76 -11.02
CA VAL A 86 -14.18 1.71 -11.63
C VAL A 86 -13.37 2.63 -12.52
N PHE A 87 -13.83 2.82 -13.75
CA PHE A 87 -13.21 3.70 -14.74
C PHE A 87 -14.03 4.97 -14.85
N ILE A 88 -13.40 6.10 -14.55
CA ILE A 88 -14.01 7.42 -14.46
C ILE A 88 -13.38 8.29 -15.55
N ASP A 89 -14.19 9.06 -16.26
CA ASP A 89 -13.69 10.05 -17.22
C ASP A 89 -12.69 11.01 -16.56
N GLU A 90 -11.51 11.18 -17.15
CA GLU A 90 -10.43 11.98 -16.56
C GLU A 90 -10.82 13.43 -16.36
N ALA A 91 -11.57 14.01 -17.30
CA ALA A 91 -12.04 15.39 -17.19
C ALA A 91 -13.11 15.53 -16.08
N GLN A 92 -13.98 14.53 -15.89
CA GLN A 92 -14.92 14.50 -14.76
C GLN A 92 -14.15 14.46 -13.42
N TRP A 93 -13.15 13.59 -13.32
CA TRP A 93 -12.31 13.46 -12.13
C TRP A 93 -11.61 14.78 -11.78
N ASP A 94 -10.96 15.42 -12.75
CA ASP A 94 -10.21 16.65 -12.52
C ASP A 94 -11.12 17.83 -12.18
N ARG A 95 -12.23 18.01 -12.90
CA ARG A 95 -13.24 19.04 -12.54
C ARG A 95 -13.75 18.85 -11.11
N ARG A 96 -13.97 17.59 -10.69
CA ARG A 96 -14.44 17.35 -9.33
C ARG A 96 -13.36 17.66 -8.29
N ALA A 97 -12.12 17.27 -8.53
CA ALA A 97 -10.99 17.60 -7.65
C ALA A 97 -10.86 19.13 -7.46
N GLU A 98 -10.92 19.87 -8.57
CA GLU A 98 -10.83 21.36 -8.56
C GLU A 98 -12.01 21.99 -7.84
N SER A 99 -13.24 21.53 -8.10
CA SER A 99 -14.45 22.05 -7.46
C SER A 99 -14.45 21.93 -5.94
N LEU A 100 -13.72 20.94 -5.40
CA LEU A 100 -13.53 20.71 -3.97
C LEU A 100 -12.27 21.41 -3.40
N GLY A 101 -11.59 22.24 -4.18
CA GLY A 101 -10.35 22.92 -3.77
C GLY A 101 -9.16 21.99 -3.64
N GLY A 102 -9.21 20.84 -4.29
CA GLY A 102 -8.21 19.79 -4.19
C GLY A 102 -7.37 19.59 -5.44
N THR A 103 -6.70 18.45 -5.46
CA THR A 103 -5.93 17.89 -6.58
C THR A 103 -6.36 16.45 -6.78
N SER A 104 -5.97 15.82 -7.89
CA SER A 104 -6.23 14.40 -8.12
C SER A 104 -5.78 13.52 -6.93
N ASN A 105 -4.62 13.79 -6.32
CA ASN A 105 -4.14 13.07 -5.15
C ASN A 105 -5.04 13.26 -3.92
N SER A 106 -5.50 14.48 -3.67
CA SER A 106 -6.38 14.75 -2.54
C SER A 106 -7.79 14.19 -2.76
N LEU A 107 -8.29 14.16 -4.00
CA LEU A 107 -9.55 13.49 -4.32
C LEU A 107 -9.45 11.99 -4.10
N PHE A 108 -8.39 11.35 -4.58
CA PHE A 108 -8.13 9.93 -4.33
C PHE A 108 -8.05 9.61 -2.83
N ALA A 109 -7.31 10.42 -2.05
CA ALA A 109 -7.20 10.26 -0.61
C ALA A 109 -8.55 10.51 0.11
N GLY A 110 -9.34 11.48 -0.33
CA GLY A 110 -10.68 11.75 0.19
C GLY A 110 -11.63 10.57 -0.03
N ILE A 111 -11.64 10.01 -1.25
CA ILE A 111 -12.43 8.80 -1.57
C ILE A 111 -11.96 7.62 -0.71
N ALA A 112 -10.64 7.42 -0.55
CA ALA A 112 -10.10 6.36 0.28
C ALA A 112 -10.50 6.51 1.76
N ALA A 113 -10.48 7.73 2.30
CA ALA A 113 -10.95 8.02 3.65
C ALA A 113 -12.47 7.77 3.79
N ARG A 114 -13.26 8.22 2.82
CA ARG A 114 -14.71 7.99 2.82
C ARG A 114 -15.05 6.51 2.75
N LEU A 115 -14.40 5.75 1.88
CA LEU A 115 -14.59 4.30 1.79
C LEU A 115 -14.13 3.61 3.08
N GLY A 116 -13.00 4.02 3.66
CA GLY A 116 -12.53 3.53 4.96
C GLY A 116 -13.59 3.71 6.04
N HIS A 117 -14.22 4.88 6.12
CA HIS A 117 -15.32 5.16 7.04
C HIS A 117 -16.55 4.27 6.78
N ILE A 118 -16.96 4.11 5.51
CA ILE A 118 -18.11 3.26 5.12
C ILE A 118 -17.93 1.81 5.59
N ILE A 119 -16.69 1.29 5.57
CA ILE A 119 -16.37 -0.08 6.01
C ILE A 119 -15.95 -0.13 7.50
N GLY A 120 -16.09 0.94 8.24
CA GLY A 120 -15.80 0.98 9.67
C GLY A 120 -14.30 0.97 10.03
N ARG A 121 -13.41 1.38 9.10
CA ARG A 121 -11.96 1.50 9.36
C ARG A 121 -11.61 2.86 9.92
N VAL A 122 -12.14 3.15 11.08
CA VAL A 122 -11.92 4.40 11.82
C VAL A 122 -11.21 4.11 13.13
N ASP A 123 -10.52 5.10 13.67
CA ASP A 123 -9.98 5.03 15.03
C ASP A 123 -10.99 5.57 16.06
N ASP A 124 -10.57 5.62 17.33
CA ASP A 124 -11.43 6.07 18.43
C ASP A 124 -11.89 7.54 18.28
N ALA A 125 -11.24 8.33 17.42
CA ALA A 125 -11.60 9.70 17.08
C ALA A 125 -12.36 9.81 15.75
N GLU A 126 -12.93 8.70 15.24
CA GLU A 126 -13.64 8.60 13.95
C GLU A 126 -12.78 9.01 12.74
N GLN A 127 -11.45 8.95 12.86
CA GLN A 127 -10.52 9.30 11.80
C GLN A 127 -10.04 8.06 11.05
N VAL A 128 -9.74 8.23 9.75
CA VAL A 128 -9.22 7.17 8.88
C VAL A 128 -7.73 7.37 8.67
N LYS A 129 -6.95 6.31 8.92
CA LYS A 129 -5.52 6.28 8.62
C LYS A 129 -5.30 5.76 7.21
N LEU A 130 -4.56 6.53 6.40
CA LEU A 130 -4.19 6.18 5.03
C LEU A 130 -2.68 5.97 4.95
N SER A 131 -2.26 4.92 4.27
CA SER A 131 -0.85 4.62 4.01
C SER A 131 -0.54 4.80 2.53
N PHE A 132 0.33 5.75 2.20
CA PHE A 132 0.76 6.03 0.84
C PHE A 132 2.23 5.64 0.65
N PRO A 133 2.54 4.67 -0.22
CA PRO A 133 3.91 4.49 -0.68
C PRO A 133 4.33 5.68 -1.55
N VAL A 134 5.52 6.18 -1.28
CA VAL A 134 6.13 7.29 -2.02
C VAL A 134 7.41 6.78 -2.65
N SER A 135 7.53 6.95 -3.96
CA SER A 135 8.75 6.57 -4.68
C SER A 135 9.87 7.55 -4.38
N GLU A 136 11.00 7.02 -3.93
CA GLU A 136 12.28 7.76 -3.81
C GLU A 136 13.17 7.55 -5.05
N ARG A 137 12.64 6.89 -6.07
CA ARG A 137 13.41 6.54 -7.26
C ARG A 137 13.68 7.77 -8.11
N THR A 138 14.93 7.95 -8.48
CA THR A 138 15.39 8.94 -9.44
C THR A 138 15.75 8.26 -10.76
N GLU A 139 15.99 9.05 -11.81
CA GLU A 139 16.46 8.53 -13.09
C GLU A 139 17.80 7.79 -12.90
N GLY A 140 17.89 6.60 -13.49
CA GLY A 140 19.07 5.73 -13.35
C GLY A 140 19.19 4.97 -12.03
N ASP A 141 18.24 5.12 -11.09
CA ASP A 141 18.24 4.38 -9.83
C ASP A 141 17.92 2.90 -10.06
N THR A 142 18.88 2.03 -9.72
CA THR A 142 18.80 0.56 -9.89
C THR A 142 18.45 -0.17 -8.60
N ARG A 143 18.15 0.51 -7.50
CA ARG A 143 17.75 -0.13 -6.25
C ARG A 143 16.49 -0.98 -6.49
N ALA A 144 16.46 -2.20 -5.94
CA ALA A 144 15.30 -3.09 -6.07
C ALA A 144 14.06 -2.47 -5.40
N ASN A 145 14.21 -1.94 -4.19
CA ASN A 145 13.17 -1.23 -3.46
C ASN A 145 13.64 0.21 -3.15
N ALA A 146 12.99 1.19 -3.75
CA ALA A 146 13.23 2.62 -3.53
C ALA A 146 11.91 3.30 -3.16
N LEU A 147 11.21 2.73 -2.18
CA LEU A 147 9.94 3.22 -1.66
C LEU A 147 10.11 3.62 -0.19
N THR A 148 9.45 4.69 0.17
CA THR A 148 9.14 5.07 1.55
C THR A 148 7.63 5.07 1.73
N ALA A 149 7.14 5.27 2.94
CA ALA A 149 5.71 5.34 3.20
C ALA A 149 5.37 6.62 3.95
N MET A 150 4.27 7.23 3.56
CA MET A 150 3.67 8.37 4.22
C MET A 150 2.36 7.93 4.87
N MET A 151 2.19 8.23 6.15
CA MET A 151 0.93 8.01 6.87
C MET A 151 0.18 9.33 6.95
N LEU A 152 -1.11 9.29 6.61
CA LEU A 152 -2.03 10.42 6.75
C LEU A 152 -3.14 10.01 7.70
N THR A 153 -3.59 10.96 8.52
CA THR A 153 -4.81 10.80 9.33
C THR A 153 -5.84 11.79 8.80
N VAL A 154 -6.96 11.29 8.33
CA VAL A 154 -7.99 12.07 7.64
C VAL A 154 -9.31 11.96 8.38
N ASP A 155 -9.92 13.10 8.69
CA ASP A 155 -11.29 13.17 9.13
C ASP A 155 -12.21 12.92 7.91
N PRO A 156 -12.99 11.83 7.88
CA PRO A 156 -13.87 11.53 6.77
C PRO A 156 -15.12 12.42 6.71
N ALA A 157 -15.42 13.19 7.78
CA ALA A 157 -16.51 14.13 7.77
C ALA A 157 -16.19 15.32 6.86
N GLY A 158 -17.09 15.65 5.96
CA GLY A 158 -16.95 16.80 5.06
C GLY A 158 -15.91 16.66 3.94
N VAL A 159 -15.24 15.50 3.77
CA VAL A 159 -14.25 15.30 2.66
C VAL A 159 -14.90 15.38 1.28
N ALA A 160 -16.20 15.10 1.18
CA ALA A 160 -16.97 15.21 -0.05
C ALA A 160 -17.37 16.65 -0.39
N GLU A 161 -17.25 17.57 0.56
CA GLU A 161 -17.56 19.01 0.42
C GLU A 161 -16.30 19.83 0.22
N SER A 162 -15.17 19.44 0.85
CA SER A 162 -13.90 20.15 0.75
C SER A 162 -12.69 19.20 0.92
N LEU A 163 -11.74 19.30 0.00
CA LEU A 163 -10.47 18.58 0.07
C LEU A 163 -9.33 19.40 0.67
N ALA A 164 -9.60 20.59 1.18
CA ALA A 164 -8.56 21.48 1.72
C ALA A 164 -7.79 20.82 2.88
N GLY A 165 -8.50 20.16 3.80
CA GLY A 165 -7.89 19.44 4.93
C GLY A 165 -7.00 18.28 4.45
N VAL A 166 -7.49 17.44 3.55
CA VAL A 166 -6.73 16.32 2.96
C VAL A 166 -5.48 16.82 2.24
N ARG A 167 -5.60 17.91 1.47
CA ARG A 167 -4.47 18.53 0.78
C ARG A 167 -3.40 19.05 1.74
N ALA A 168 -3.83 19.65 2.85
CA ALA A 168 -2.91 20.12 3.89
C ALA A 168 -2.17 18.94 4.56
N GLU A 169 -2.87 17.84 4.84
CA GLU A 169 -2.26 16.62 5.38
C GLU A 169 -1.21 16.02 4.44
N ILE A 170 -1.54 15.87 3.15
CA ILE A 170 -0.59 15.39 2.13
C ILE A 170 0.65 16.28 2.10
N LYS A 171 0.48 17.61 2.10
CA LYS A 171 1.60 18.54 2.09
C LYS A 171 2.47 18.38 3.34
N ARG A 172 1.86 18.26 4.52
CA ARG A 172 2.58 18.01 5.78
C ARG A 172 3.37 16.70 5.74
N GLY A 173 2.74 15.61 5.29
CA GLY A 173 3.37 14.30 5.19
C GLY A 173 4.57 14.30 4.24
N LEU A 174 4.44 14.92 3.06
CA LEU A 174 5.55 15.05 2.10
C LEU A 174 6.70 15.93 2.65
N THR A 175 6.37 17.00 3.36
CA THR A 175 7.38 17.85 3.99
C THR A 175 8.12 17.10 5.10
N ALA A 176 7.41 16.34 5.91
CA ALA A 176 8.02 15.51 6.96
C ALA A 176 8.93 14.42 6.38
N LEU A 177 8.55 13.77 5.27
CA LEU A 177 9.39 12.81 4.58
C LEU A 177 10.70 13.43 4.04
N SER A 178 10.63 14.67 3.55
CA SER A 178 11.83 15.36 3.06
C SER A 178 12.77 15.79 4.18
N ALA A 179 12.24 16.02 5.39
CA ALA A 179 13.02 16.48 6.55
C ALA A 179 13.62 15.31 7.37
N THR A 180 12.96 14.16 7.38
CA THR A 180 13.37 13.02 8.22
C THR A 180 13.49 11.77 7.33
N ARG A 181 14.73 11.29 7.14
CA ARG A 181 14.91 9.93 6.60
C ARG A 181 14.14 8.98 7.50
N ASN A 182 13.28 8.22 6.89
CA ASN A 182 12.23 7.41 7.50
C ASN A 182 12.75 6.60 8.71
N GLU A 183 12.59 7.16 9.91
CA GLU A 183 13.06 6.55 11.18
C GLU A 183 12.40 5.18 11.41
N LEU A 184 11.19 4.97 10.86
CA LEU A 184 10.47 3.70 10.97
C LEU A 184 11.14 2.57 10.16
N LEU A 185 11.84 2.90 9.08
CA LEU A 185 12.58 1.92 8.27
C LEU A 185 14.02 1.73 8.78
N ALA A 186 14.50 2.58 9.67
CA ALA A 186 15.84 2.49 10.22
C ALA A 186 16.16 1.15 10.91
N PRO A 187 15.21 0.45 11.59
CA PRO A 187 15.44 -0.86 12.16
C PRO A 187 15.44 -2.03 11.16
N LEU A 188 15.03 -1.83 9.88
CA LEU A 188 14.93 -2.91 8.90
C LEU A 188 16.23 -3.75 8.72
N PRO A 189 17.45 -3.18 8.76
CA PRO A 189 18.67 -3.99 8.70
C PRO A 189 18.80 -5.02 9.83
N LEU A 190 18.03 -4.89 10.91
CA LEU A 190 17.98 -5.87 12.00
C LEU A 190 17.08 -7.07 11.70
N THR A 191 16.19 -6.97 10.71
CA THR A 191 15.18 -8.00 10.41
C THR A 191 15.76 -9.42 10.29
N PRO A 192 16.90 -9.64 9.60
CA PRO A 192 17.50 -10.98 9.51
C PRO A 192 18.02 -11.52 10.84
N LEU A 193 18.30 -10.64 11.82
CA LEU A 193 18.83 -10.99 13.13
C LEU A 193 17.72 -11.19 14.18
N VAL A 194 16.49 -10.78 13.87
CA VAL A 194 15.35 -10.92 14.79
C VAL A 194 14.81 -12.34 14.73
N PRO A 195 14.76 -13.08 15.84
CA PRO A 195 14.13 -14.40 15.88
C PRO A 195 12.69 -14.32 15.37
N GLN A 196 12.28 -15.28 14.55
CA GLN A 196 10.96 -15.29 13.90
C GLN A 196 9.78 -15.12 14.90
N ARG A 197 9.93 -15.65 16.13
CA ARG A 197 8.92 -15.49 17.19
C ARG A 197 8.79 -14.03 17.66
N LEU A 198 9.90 -13.29 17.70
CA LEU A 198 9.93 -11.88 18.08
C LEU A 198 9.45 -11.02 16.91
N ALA A 199 9.85 -11.34 15.67
CA ALA A 199 9.37 -10.65 14.48
C ALA A 199 7.84 -10.68 14.40
N ARG A 200 7.21 -11.84 14.60
CA ARG A 200 5.74 -11.98 14.64
C ARG A 200 5.07 -11.14 15.72
N LYS A 201 5.69 -11.02 16.91
CA LYS A 201 5.16 -10.16 17.98
C LYS A 201 5.27 -8.67 17.60
N LEU A 202 6.40 -8.27 17.00
CA LEU A 202 6.61 -6.88 16.56
C LEU A 202 5.71 -6.52 15.37
N GLU A 203 5.45 -7.46 14.47
CA GLU A 203 4.51 -7.30 13.37
C GLU A 203 3.08 -7.05 13.88
N GLY A 204 2.63 -7.84 14.86
CA GLY A 204 1.34 -7.62 15.54
C GLY A 204 1.25 -6.26 16.25
N LEU A 205 2.35 -5.77 16.83
CA LEU A 205 2.42 -4.46 17.46
C LEU A 205 2.43 -3.31 16.43
N ALA A 206 3.13 -3.48 15.32
CA ALA A 206 3.18 -2.49 14.24
C ALA A 206 1.84 -2.35 13.48
N LEU A 207 1.07 -3.44 13.41
CA LEU A 207 -0.24 -3.49 12.74
C LEU A 207 -1.42 -3.21 13.70
N GLY A 208 -1.15 -3.16 15.01
CA GLY A 208 -2.16 -3.27 16.08
C GLY A 208 -3.03 -2.05 16.38
N SER A 209 -2.91 -0.92 15.71
CA SER A 209 -3.79 0.25 15.93
C SER A 209 -4.61 0.59 14.68
N GLY A 210 -5.58 -0.27 14.33
CA GLY A 210 -6.43 -0.09 13.16
C GLY A 210 -5.61 -0.15 11.87
N SER A 211 -5.71 -1.25 11.11
CA SER A 211 -4.97 -1.38 9.86
C SER A 211 -5.28 -0.22 8.93
N PRO A 212 -4.29 0.57 8.48
CA PRO A 212 -4.53 1.71 7.61
C PRO A 212 -5.12 1.25 6.27
N VAL A 213 -5.82 2.15 5.60
CA VAL A 213 -6.21 1.96 4.21
C VAL A 213 -4.97 2.13 3.35
N GLY A 214 -4.56 1.08 2.64
CA GLY A 214 -3.46 1.16 1.69
C GLY A 214 -3.87 1.94 0.45
N CYS A 215 -3.07 2.90 0.03
CA CYS A 215 -3.39 3.80 -1.08
C CYS A 215 -2.20 3.93 -2.02
N SER A 216 -2.33 3.51 -3.27
CA SER A 216 -1.31 3.71 -4.31
C SER A 216 -1.85 4.56 -5.44
N ASN A 217 -1.33 5.77 -5.59
CA ASN A 217 -1.57 6.56 -6.80
C ASN A 217 -0.37 6.42 -7.74
N LEU A 218 -0.62 5.80 -8.89
CA LEU A 218 0.38 5.52 -9.92
C LEU A 218 0.57 6.71 -10.89
N GLY A 219 -0.30 7.72 -10.81
CA GLY A 219 -0.27 8.86 -11.72
C GLY A 219 -0.58 8.49 -13.16
N ALA A 220 -0.02 9.25 -14.11
CA ALA A 220 -0.12 8.94 -15.52
C ALA A 220 0.75 7.73 -15.87
N LEU A 221 0.16 6.74 -16.52
CA LEU A 221 0.84 5.53 -16.94
C LEU A 221 1.30 5.67 -18.39
N ASP A 222 2.41 5.02 -18.70
CA ASP A 222 2.87 4.89 -20.09
C ASP A 222 1.86 4.07 -20.89
N PRO A 223 1.37 4.58 -22.06
CA PRO A 223 0.40 3.85 -22.89
C PRO A 223 0.83 2.43 -23.27
N ALA A 224 2.12 2.16 -23.32
CA ALA A 224 2.64 0.82 -23.64
C ALA A 224 2.19 -0.26 -22.64
N VAL A 225 1.85 0.10 -21.39
CA VAL A 225 1.36 -0.88 -20.38
C VAL A 225 0.02 -1.48 -20.79
N ASN A 226 -0.75 -0.79 -21.62
CA ASN A 226 -2.06 -1.24 -22.12
C ASN A 226 -1.96 -2.10 -23.40
N ARG A 227 -0.76 -2.32 -23.90
CA ARG A 227 -0.50 -2.98 -25.20
C ARG A 227 0.40 -4.20 -25.09
N PRO A 228 0.08 -5.19 -24.25
CA PRO A 228 0.95 -6.35 -24.05
C PRO A 228 1.11 -7.23 -25.29
N ASP A 229 0.13 -7.21 -26.19
CA ASP A 229 0.12 -7.94 -27.47
C ASP A 229 0.30 -7.02 -28.70
N GLY A 230 0.56 -5.71 -28.46
CA GLY A 230 0.69 -4.68 -29.51
C GLY A 230 -0.61 -3.98 -29.90
N THR A 231 -1.76 -4.39 -29.33
CA THR A 231 -3.06 -3.72 -29.48
C THR A 231 -3.49 -3.07 -28.17
N ASP A 232 -4.33 -2.04 -28.23
CA ASP A 232 -4.85 -1.40 -27.02
C ASP A 232 -5.93 -2.28 -26.39
N ALA A 233 -5.81 -2.56 -25.10
CA ALA A 233 -6.87 -3.18 -24.33
C ALA A 233 -7.95 -2.15 -23.98
N ASP A 234 -9.22 -2.58 -23.89
CA ASP A 234 -10.33 -1.71 -23.51
C ASP A 234 -10.18 -1.14 -22.11
N TYR A 235 -9.63 -1.93 -21.19
CA TYR A 235 -9.43 -1.58 -19.80
C TYR A 235 -8.08 -2.03 -19.28
N PHE A 236 -7.42 -1.18 -18.50
CA PHE A 236 -6.21 -1.49 -17.76
C PHE A 236 -6.37 -1.04 -16.31
N TRP A 237 -6.08 -1.92 -15.38
CA TRP A 237 -6.04 -1.60 -13.96
C TRP A 237 -5.09 -2.51 -13.20
N MET A 238 -4.70 -2.10 -12.01
CA MET A 238 -3.79 -2.84 -11.14
C MET A 238 -4.39 -3.03 -9.76
N ARG A 239 -4.11 -4.16 -9.15
CA ARG A 239 -4.48 -4.46 -7.77
C ARG A 239 -3.34 -5.14 -7.02
N GLN A 240 -3.36 -5.05 -5.71
CA GLN A 240 -2.54 -5.91 -4.87
C GLN A 240 -3.18 -7.32 -4.83
N MET A 241 -2.34 -8.34 -4.90
CA MET A 241 -2.76 -9.74 -4.76
C MET A 241 -1.95 -10.42 -3.65
N GLU A 242 -2.67 -11.12 -2.78
CA GLU A 242 -2.13 -11.95 -1.71
C GLU A 242 -2.43 -13.42 -2.04
N SER A 243 -1.44 -14.18 -2.49
CA SER A 243 -1.65 -15.56 -2.97
C SER A 243 -1.74 -16.61 -1.87
N GLN A 244 -1.34 -16.28 -0.63
CA GLN A 244 -1.22 -17.23 0.49
C GLN A 244 -2.10 -16.83 1.68
N ILE A 245 -3.10 -15.97 1.47
CA ILE A 245 -3.92 -15.43 2.54
C ILE A 245 -5.08 -16.35 2.88
N THR A 246 -5.42 -16.43 4.16
CA THR A 246 -6.55 -17.19 4.69
C THR A 246 -7.50 -16.25 5.44
N PRO A 247 -8.79 -16.60 5.60
CA PRO A 247 -9.73 -15.82 6.40
C PRO A 247 -9.23 -15.55 7.81
N ASP A 248 -8.61 -16.55 8.44
CA ASP A 248 -8.10 -16.42 9.80
C ASP A 248 -7.01 -15.33 9.90
N ILE A 249 -6.10 -15.27 8.92
CA ILE A 249 -5.08 -14.21 8.85
C ILE A 249 -5.75 -12.86 8.64
N LEU A 250 -6.70 -12.77 7.71
CA LEU A 250 -7.42 -11.52 7.42
C LEU A 250 -8.21 -11.02 8.62
N ASN A 251 -8.90 -11.92 9.32
CA ASN A 251 -9.66 -11.57 10.54
C ASN A 251 -8.71 -11.16 11.69
N LEU A 252 -7.57 -11.87 11.84
CA LEU A 252 -6.54 -11.50 12.83
C LEU A 252 -5.97 -10.10 12.59
N LEU A 253 -5.83 -9.69 11.33
CA LEU A 253 -5.38 -8.36 10.93
C LEU A 253 -6.50 -7.29 11.01
N GLY A 254 -7.71 -7.65 11.44
CA GLY A 254 -8.87 -6.75 11.45
C GLY A 254 -9.36 -6.39 10.04
N GLY A 255 -9.14 -7.29 9.08
CA GLY A 255 -9.47 -7.07 7.66
C GLY A 255 -8.37 -6.34 6.90
N THR A 256 -8.66 -6.02 5.64
CA THR A 256 -7.78 -5.22 4.77
C THR A 256 -8.60 -4.34 3.83
N LEU A 257 -8.09 -3.18 3.49
CA LEU A 257 -8.60 -2.33 2.42
C LEU A 257 -7.43 -1.69 1.70
N TYR A 258 -7.40 -1.86 0.39
CA TYR A 258 -6.37 -1.30 -0.46
C TYR A 258 -6.99 -0.68 -1.70
N LEU A 259 -6.58 0.55 -2.01
CA LEU A 259 -6.99 1.27 -3.21
C LEU A 259 -5.76 1.55 -4.08
N ALA A 260 -5.95 1.43 -5.39
CA ALA A 260 -5.00 1.90 -6.38
C ALA A 260 -5.69 2.78 -7.40
N SER A 261 -4.99 3.79 -7.90
CA SER A 261 -5.47 4.67 -8.96
C SER A 261 -4.36 4.95 -9.96
N GLY A 262 -4.73 5.18 -11.21
CA GLY A 262 -3.84 5.59 -12.28
C GLY A 262 -4.61 6.16 -13.44
N ARG A 263 -3.92 6.84 -14.35
CA ARG A 263 -4.48 7.51 -15.53
C ARG A 263 -3.97 6.87 -16.79
N LEU A 264 -4.89 6.55 -17.68
CA LEU A 264 -4.56 5.97 -18.98
C LEU A 264 -5.69 6.22 -19.97
N HIS A 265 -5.38 6.63 -21.20
CA HIS A 265 -6.35 6.83 -22.30
C HIS A 265 -7.57 7.70 -21.93
N GLY A 266 -7.35 8.81 -21.22
CA GLY A 266 -8.43 9.74 -20.83
C GLY A 266 -9.34 9.21 -19.72
N GLN A 267 -8.95 8.13 -19.05
CA GLN A 267 -9.66 7.56 -17.92
C GLN A 267 -8.78 7.51 -16.66
N VAL A 268 -9.43 7.64 -15.52
CA VAL A 268 -8.86 7.34 -14.22
C VAL A 268 -9.46 6.01 -13.75
N PHE A 269 -8.63 4.99 -13.56
CA PHE A 269 -9.11 3.82 -12.85
C PHE A 269 -8.97 4.01 -11.34
N LEU A 270 -9.97 3.56 -10.61
CA LEU A 270 -9.98 3.37 -9.16
C LEU A 270 -10.20 1.90 -8.88
N ALA A 271 -9.15 1.21 -8.52
CA ALA A 271 -9.21 -0.19 -8.10
C ALA A 271 -9.34 -0.26 -6.58
N ALA A 272 -10.22 -1.12 -6.09
CA ALA A 272 -10.37 -1.40 -4.67
C ALA A 272 -10.29 -2.91 -4.44
N SER A 273 -9.60 -3.31 -3.38
CA SER A 273 -9.62 -4.66 -2.84
C SER A 273 -9.85 -4.59 -1.33
N GLY A 274 -10.78 -5.39 -0.80
CA GLY A 274 -11.16 -5.28 0.59
C GLY A 274 -11.68 -6.57 1.19
N TRP A 275 -11.39 -6.72 2.49
CA TRP A 275 -11.92 -7.76 3.36
C TRP A 275 -12.29 -7.13 4.69
N GLU A 276 -13.54 -7.29 5.08
CA GLU A 276 -14.03 -6.91 6.40
C GLU A 276 -13.94 -8.12 7.33
N ALA A 277 -13.33 -7.95 8.49
CA ALA A 277 -13.24 -9.03 9.48
C ALA A 277 -14.65 -9.42 9.96
N ASP A 278 -14.83 -10.73 10.17
CA ASP A 278 -16.07 -11.31 10.70
C ASP A 278 -17.33 -10.98 9.90
N CYS A 279 -17.19 -10.62 8.62
CA CYS A 279 -18.27 -10.30 7.70
C CYS A 279 -18.33 -11.26 6.51
N ALA A 280 -19.51 -11.33 5.87
CA ALA A 280 -19.66 -12.00 4.58
C ALA A 280 -19.07 -11.12 3.47
N ASN A 281 -17.86 -11.44 3.04
CA ASN A 281 -17.13 -10.70 2.02
C ASN A 281 -17.52 -11.14 0.61
N SER A 282 -17.82 -10.20 -0.27
CA SER A 282 -18.10 -10.44 -1.69
C SER A 282 -17.76 -9.23 -2.56
N THR A 283 -17.48 -9.48 -3.83
CA THR A 283 -17.26 -8.40 -4.81
C THR A 283 -18.48 -7.50 -4.94
N ARG A 284 -19.70 -8.04 -4.83
CA ARG A 284 -20.93 -7.24 -4.86
C ARG A 284 -21.00 -6.25 -3.70
N ARG A 285 -20.76 -6.70 -2.47
CA ARG A 285 -20.74 -5.83 -1.28
C ARG A 285 -19.68 -4.73 -1.41
N LEU A 286 -18.47 -5.08 -1.82
CA LEU A 286 -17.42 -4.11 -2.06
C LEU A 286 -17.82 -3.09 -3.15
N ALA A 287 -18.48 -3.56 -4.23
CA ALA A 287 -18.96 -2.69 -5.30
C ALA A 287 -20.01 -1.69 -4.82
N GLU A 288 -20.94 -2.10 -3.96
CA GLU A 288 -21.95 -1.23 -3.35
C GLU A 288 -21.29 -0.15 -2.48
N GLN A 289 -20.29 -0.52 -1.69
CA GLN A 289 -19.52 0.41 -0.83
C GLN A 289 -18.68 1.41 -1.64
N VAL A 290 -18.00 0.94 -2.68
CA VAL A 290 -17.23 1.81 -3.59
C VAL A 290 -18.14 2.77 -4.35
N THR A 291 -19.28 2.27 -4.85
CA THR A 291 -20.27 3.10 -5.54
C THR A 291 -20.77 4.22 -4.63
N ARG A 292 -21.17 3.89 -3.40
CA ARG A 292 -21.60 4.88 -2.41
C ARG A 292 -20.53 5.92 -2.14
N ALA A 293 -19.26 5.50 -1.96
CA ALA A 293 -18.16 6.44 -1.75
C ALA A 293 -17.97 7.38 -2.95
N LEU A 294 -18.10 6.89 -4.18
CA LEU A 294 -17.99 7.72 -5.38
C LEU A 294 -19.19 8.67 -5.55
N GLU A 295 -20.42 8.18 -5.27
CA GLU A 295 -21.65 9.00 -5.32
C GLU A 295 -21.60 10.18 -4.35
N ASP A 296 -21.03 9.99 -3.15
CA ASP A 296 -20.83 11.09 -2.19
C ASP A 296 -19.93 12.21 -2.79
N PHE A 297 -19.01 11.86 -3.69
CA PHE A 297 -18.21 12.83 -4.45
C PHE A 297 -18.85 13.24 -5.78
N GLY A 298 -20.08 12.82 -6.10
CA GLY A 298 -20.71 13.11 -7.39
C GLY A 298 -19.97 12.52 -8.59
N LEU A 299 -19.26 11.40 -8.39
CA LEU A 299 -18.53 10.68 -9.42
C LEU A 299 -19.27 9.41 -9.82
N SER A 300 -19.20 9.07 -11.11
CA SER A 300 -19.71 7.83 -11.66
C SER A 300 -18.75 7.28 -12.71
N GLY A 301 -18.82 5.99 -12.96
CA GLY A 301 -17.96 5.35 -13.95
C GLY A 301 -18.40 3.94 -14.30
N THR A 302 -17.76 3.36 -15.31
CA THR A 302 -17.95 1.96 -15.71
C THR A 302 -17.23 1.05 -14.72
N ARG A 303 -17.90 -0.03 -14.30
CA ARG A 303 -17.34 -0.99 -13.35
C ARG A 303 -16.88 -2.25 -14.05
N GLU A 304 -15.68 -2.68 -13.71
CA GLU A 304 -15.15 -3.99 -14.05
C GLU A 304 -14.80 -4.75 -12.76
N ALA A 305 -15.30 -5.96 -12.64
CA ALA A 305 -15.00 -6.85 -11.53
C ALA A 305 -13.99 -7.91 -11.97
N THR A 306 -13.09 -8.29 -11.08
CA THR A 306 -12.28 -9.48 -11.34
C THR A 306 -13.18 -10.69 -11.45
N LEU A 307 -13.13 -11.37 -12.58
CA LEU A 307 -13.66 -12.72 -12.67
C LEU A 307 -12.91 -13.53 -11.61
N THR A 308 -13.60 -13.98 -10.59
CA THR A 308 -13.08 -15.00 -9.69
C THR A 308 -12.83 -16.22 -10.57
N SER A 309 -11.55 -16.58 -10.73
CA SER A 309 -11.24 -17.90 -11.30
C SER A 309 -12.00 -18.95 -10.50
N PRO A 310 -12.63 -19.92 -11.16
CA PRO A 310 -13.42 -20.95 -10.52
C PRO A 310 -12.60 -21.77 -9.52
#